data_9ce78cd4f0b816c8276e3ea4934d4f5f
#
_entry.id   9ce78cd4f0b816c8276e3ea4934d4f5f
#
_cell.length_a   1.000
_cell.length_b   1.000
_cell.length_c   1.000
_cell.angle_alpha   90.00
_cell.angle_beta   90.00
_cell.angle_gamma   90.00
#
_symmetry.space_group_name_H-M   'P 1'
#
loop_
_entity.id
_entity.type
_entity.pdbx_description
1 polymer ?
#
loop_
_entity_poly.entity_id
_entity_poly.type
_entity_poly.pdbx_seq_one_letter_code
_entity_poly.pdbx_strand_id
1 'polypeptide(L)'
;MAEQNFPEILSTGVSMEILDRRPDVRVSERNLEYYYYGQNIARSKFFPTLTLSATGLFNGQFIGDFIAGLSQPIFAGYKVAGNYKIAKADYEKAKIEYEQSLINAGREVFTYLGACNTCLAKKEHRVVQIESLLKAVKYSRSLMMNGSATYLEVLYANQDLLGAQNSVISDWLEFSQNLVSLYLALGGGAEIR
;
A
#
# COMPACT_ATOMS: atom_id res chain seq x y z
N MET A 1 7.01 -34.11 -8.14
CA MET A 1 6.57 -32.72 -7.96
C MET A 1 6.46 -32.50 -6.46
N ALA A 2 7.20 -31.54 -5.88
CA ALA A 2 7.09 -31.24 -4.47
C ALA A 2 5.63 -30.78 -4.18
N GLU A 3 5.00 -31.35 -3.17
CA GLU A 3 3.70 -30.91 -2.69
C GLU A 3 3.83 -29.46 -2.20
N GLN A 4 3.30 -28.54 -2.99
CA GLN A 4 3.23 -27.13 -2.62
C GLN A 4 1.98 -26.96 -1.75
N ASN A 5 2.21 -26.85 -0.43
CA ASN A 5 1.14 -26.61 0.54
C ASN A 5 0.68 -25.14 0.46
N PHE A 6 -0.54 -24.94 0.00
CA PHE A 6 -1.22 -23.64 0.12
C PHE A 6 -1.80 -23.50 1.54
N PRO A 7 -1.74 -22.33 2.15
CA PRO A 7 -2.46 -22.06 3.39
C PRO A 7 -3.98 -22.21 3.16
N GLU A 8 -4.67 -22.86 4.08
CA GLU A 8 -6.08 -23.21 3.88
C GLU A 8 -7.05 -22.04 3.96
N ILE A 9 -6.75 -20.97 4.70
CA ILE A 9 -7.64 -19.81 4.84
C ILE A 9 -6.84 -18.55 5.17
N LEU A 10 -7.08 -17.47 4.43
CA LEU A 10 -6.67 -16.13 4.79
C LEU A 10 -7.82 -15.41 5.50
N SER A 11 -7.63 -15.05 6.78
CA SER A 11 -8.66 -14.36 7.57
C SER A 11 -8.93 -12.95 7.01
N THR A 12 -10.20 -12.57 6.92
CA THR A 12 -10.66 -11.32 6.29
C THR A 12 -10.66 -10.10 7.24
N GLY A 13 -10.22 -10.24 8.48
CA GLY A 13 -10.15 -9.15 9.45
C GLY A 13 -8.80 -8.45 9.46
N VAL A 14 -8.68 -7.31 8.79
CA VAL A 14 -7.49 -6.45 8.88
C VAL A 14 -7.79 -5.32 9.86
N SER A 15 -7.03 -5.26 10.97
CA SER A 15 -7.12 -4.15 11.92
C SER A 15 -6.59 -2.86 11.30
N MET A 16 -7.24 -1.72 11.56
CA MET A 16 -6.75 -0.39 11.15
C MET A 16 -5.32 -0.11 11.65
N GLU A 17 -4.91 -0.68 12.79
CA GLU A 17 -3.57 -0.54 13.37
C GLU A 17 -2.45 -1.07 12.44
N ILE A 18 -2.78 -1.99 11.54
CA ILE A 18 -1.80 -2.52 10.57
C ILE A 18 -1.49 -1.47 9.50
N LEU A 19 -2.46 -0.62 9.14
CA LEU A 19 -2.25 0.45 8.17
C LEU A 19 -1.29 1.52 8.69
N ASP A 20 -1.22 1.74 10.01
CA ASP A 20 -0.29 2.68 10.63
C ASP A 20 1.19 2.24 10.49
N ARG A 21 1.45 0.97 10.18
CA ARG A 21 2.81 0.47 9.93
C ARG A 21 3.30 0.78 8.52
N ARG A 22 2.40 1.13 7.63
CA ARG A 22 2.75 1.44 6.22
C ARG A 22 3.55 2.73 6.13
N PRO A 23 4.69 2.74 5.41
CA PRO A 23 5.52 3.93 5.30
C PRO A 23 4.84 5.08 4.52
N ASP A 24 4.01 4.77 3.52
CA ASP A 24 3.26 5.76 2.73
C ASP A 24 2.19 6.47 3.58
N VAL A 25 1.46 5.73 4.42
CA VAL A 25 0.49 6.30 5.38
C VAL A 25 1.19 7.18 6.41
N ARG A 26 2.32 6.72 6.97
CA ARG A 26 3.12 7.52 7.91
C ARG A 26 3.68 8.79 7.29
N VAL A 27 4.08 8.76 6.02
CA VAL A 27 4.53 9.97 5.31
C VAL A 27 3.38 10.96 5.16
N SER A 28 2.18 10.51 4.76
CA SER A 28 1.02 11.40 4.64
C SER A 28 0.56 11.96 5.99
N GLU A 29 0.65 11.17 7.07
CA GLU A 29 0.41 11.63 8.45
C GLU A 29 1.40 12.74 8.87
N ARG A 30 2.70 12.54 8.62
CA ARG A 30 3.73 13.56 8.91
C ARG A 30 3.56 14.82 8.09
N ASN A 31 3.11 14.70 6.85
CA ASN A 31 2.76 15.86 6.02
C ASN A 31 1.57 16.61 6.62
N LEU A 32 0.53 15.90 7.10
CA LEU A 32 -0.60 16.53 7.78
C LEU A 32 -0.14 17.29 9.03
N GLU A 33 0.71 16.70 9.87
CA GLU A 33 1.31 17.38 11.02
C GLU A 33 2.08 18.64 10.61
N TYR A 34 2.90 18.55 9.56
CA TYR A 34 3.67 19.69 9.04
C TYR A 34 2.75 20.87 8.67
N TYR A 35 1.69 20.62 7.91
CA TYR A 35 0.75 21.68 7.52
C TYR A 35 -0.10 22.17 8.69
N TYR A 36 -0.41 21.33 9.68
CA TYR A 36 -1.04 21.76 10.92
C TYR A 36 -0.18 22.78 11.67
N TYR A 37 1.11 22.49 11.85
CA TYR A 37 2.02 23.44 12.48
C TYR A 37 2.24 24.68 11.61
N GLY A 38 2.29 24.54 10.28
CA GLY A 38 2.35 25.64 9.33
C GLY A 38 1.18 26.62 9.48
N GLN A 39 -0.04 26.09 9.62
CA GLN A 39 -1.23 26.92 9.89
C GLN A 39 -1.13 27.64 11.23
N ASN A 40 -0.65 26.98 12.29
CA ASN A 40 -0.46 27.60 13.60
C ASN A 40 0.61 28.70 13.57
N ILE A 41 1.71 28.50 12.84
CA ILE A 41 2.73 29.53 12.59
C ILE A 41 2.14 30.71 11.82
N ALA A 42 1.32 30.47 10.80
CA ALA A 42 0.65 31.56 10.08
C ALA A 42 -0.32 32.32 10.98
N ARG A 43 -1.00 31.63 11.90
CA ARG A 43 -1.89 32.23 12.91
C ARG A 43 -1.12 33.05 13.93
N SER A 44 0.07 32.62 14.35
CA SER A 44 0.90 33.36 15.32
C SER A 44 1.35 34.73 14.81
N LYS A 45 1.41 34.91 13.48
CA LYS A 45 1.77 36.20 12.86
C LYS A 45 0.71 37.30 13.03
N PHE A 46 -0.46 36.99 13.55
CA PHE A 46 -1.45 37.98 13.98
C PHE A 46 -1.07 38.65 15.34
N PHE A 47 -0.18 38.04 16.10
CA PHE A 47 0.27 38.56 17.39
C PHE A 47 1.57 39.32 17.21
N PRO A 48 1.84 40.32 18.09
CA PRO A 48 3.10 41.05 18.06
C PRO A 48 4.30 40.14 18.35
N THR A 49 5.41 40.39 17.66
CA THR A 49 6.67 39.65 17.86
C THR A 49 7.47 40.33 18.96
N LEU A 50 7.83 39.58 20.00
CA LEU A 50 8.75 39.98 21.03
C LEU A 50 10.16 39.56 20.64
N THR A 51 11.05 40.51 20.38
CA THR A 51 12.47 40.29 20.12
C THR A 51 13.29 40.62 21.36
N LEU A 52 14.07 39.65 21.84
CA LEU A 52 15.03 39.83 22.93
C LEU A 52 16.43 39.72 22.31
N SER A 53 17.19 40.80 22.35
CA SER A 53 18.58 40.82 21.92
C SER A 53 19.48 41.01 23.11
N ALA A 54 20.45 40.13 23.31
CA ALA A 54 21.49 40.27 24.33
C ALA A 54 22.85 40.31 23.61
N THR A 55 23.60 41.37 23.79
CA THR A 55 24.95 41.51 23.26
C THR A 55 25.93 41.36 24.42
N GLY A 56 26.66 40.24 24.45
CA GLY A 56 27.70 39.97 25.45
C GLY A 56 29.09 40.06 24.82
N LEU A 57 29.99 40.91 25.33
CA LEU A 57 31.43 40.87 25.04
C LEU A 57 32.14 40.04 26.11
N PHE A 58 32.85 39.03 25.67
CA PHE A 58 33.72 38.18 26.50
C PHE A 58 34.94 38.99 26.94
N ASN A 59 34.96 39.49 28.17
CA ASN A 59 36.17 39.88 28.88
C ASN A 59 35.91 40.13 30.39
N GLY A 60 35.16 39.24 31.05
CA GLY A 60 35.00 39.28 32.50
C GLY A 60 34.12 40.41 33.06
N GLN A 61 33.60 41.29 32.21
CA GLN A 61 32.61 42.31 32.57
C GLN A 61 31.35 42.10 31.71
N PHE A 62 30.23 41.83 32.37
CA PHE A 62 28.91 41.83 31.76
C PHE A 62 28.55 43.30 31.43
N ILE A 63 28.75 43.70 30.20
CA ILE A 63 28.05 44.87 29.63
C ILE A 63 26.97 44.28 28.73
N GLY A 64 25.85 43.89 29.30
CA GLY A 64 24.71 43.35 28.56
C GLY A 64 23.66 44.43 28.41
N ASP A 65 23.54 45.00 27.21
CA ASP A 65 22.32 45.73 26.83
C ASP A 65 21.24 44.72 26.48
N PHE A 66 20.26 44.56 27.35
CA PHE A 66 19.04 43.84 27.05
C PHE A 66 18.11 44.79 26.31
N ILE A 67 17.95 44.63 25.02
CA ILE A 67 16.97 45.33 24.20
C ILE A 67 15.76 44.44 24.00
N ALA A 68 14.65 44.78 24.62
CA ALA A 68 13.36 44.17 24.36
C ALA A 68 12.58 45.02 23.36
N GLY A 69 12.34 44.50 22.18
CA GLY A 69 11.56 45.17 21.14
C GLY A 69 10.24 44.47 20.90
N LEU A 70 9.12 45.21 20.96
CA LEU A 70 7.80 44.72 20.55
C LEU A 70 7.48 45.32 19.18
N SER A 71 7.38 44.50 18.15
CA SER A 71 7.06 44.98 16.80
C SER A 71 5.79 44.27 16.26
N GLN A 72 4.85 45.08 15.76
CA GLN A 72 3.67 44.57 15.05
C GLN A 72 3.49 45.36 13.75
N PRO A 73 3.46 44.71 12.60
CA PRO A 73 3.25 45.38 11.32
C PRO A 73 1.76 45.75 11.17
N ILE A 74 1.46 47.05 11.35
CA ILE A 74 0.08 47.60 11.32
C ILE A 74 -0.52 47.57 9.91
N PHE A 75 0.33 47.74 8.86
CA PHE A 75 -0.14 47.80 7.46
C PHE A 75 -0.04 46.48 6.68
N ALA A 76 0.44 45.40 7.29
CA ALA A 76 0.56 44.08 6.63
C ALA A 76 -0.64 43.14 6.88
N GLY A 77 -1.73 43.62 7.47
CA GLY A 77 -2.88 42.80 7.86
C GLY A 77 -3.49 41.98 6.71
N TYR A 78 -3.58 42.55 5.52
CA TYR A 78 -4.08 41.82 4.35
C TYR A 78 -3.13 40.67 3.92
N LYS A 79 -1.82 40.88 4.00
CA LYS A 79 -0.80 39.87 3.67
C LYS A 79 -0.80 38.74 4.71
N VAL A 80 -0.92 39.07 5.99
CA VAL A 80 -1.00 38.09 7.09
C VAL A 80 -2.27 37.26 6.96
N ALA A 81 -3.41 37.91 6.71
CA ALA A 81 -4.70 37.23 6.50
C ALA A 81 -4.68 36.35 5.25
N GLY A 82 -4.06 36.80 4.16
CA GLY A 82 -3.88 36.01 2.95
C GLY A 82 -3.03 34.75 3.18
N ASN A 83 -1.87 34.92 3.83
CA ASN A 83 -0.98 33.79 4.16
C ASN A 83 -1.65 32.79 5.11
N TYR A 84 -2.45 33.26 6.08
CA TYR A 84 -3.22 32.36 6.94
C TYR A 84 -4.28 31.56 6.15
N LYS A 85 -4.98 32.20 5.21
CA LYS A 85 -5.97 31.50 4.34
C LYS A 85 -5.29 30.44 3.48
N ILE A 86 -4.10 30.74 2.93
CA ILE A 86 -3.30 29.77 2.16
C ILE A 86 -2.90 28.60 3.06
N ALA A 87 -2.29 28.87 4.21
CA ALA A 87 -1.86 27.81 5.14
C ALA A 87 -3.03 26.95 5.64
N LYS A 88 -4.22 27.54 5.82
CA LYS A 88 -5.44 26.80 6.14
C LYS A 88 -5.88 25.90 5.00
N ALA A 89 -5.86 26.38 3.76
CA ALA A 89 -6.21 25.58 2.59
C ALA A 89 -5.21 24.42 2.38
N ASP A 90 -3.91 24.67 2.60
CA ASP A 90 -2.87 23.64 2.54
C ASP A 90 -3.08 22.54 3.60
N TYR A 91 -3.47 22.92 4.82
CA TYR A 91 -3.84 21.96 5.87
C TYR A 91 -5.06 21.12 5.49
N GLU A 92 -6.13 21.73 4.99
CA GLU A 92 -7.32 21.00 4.54
C GLU A 92 -7.01 20.05 3.38
N LYS A 93 -6.14 20.49 2.45
CA LYS A 93 -5.64 19.63 1.37
C LYS A 93 -4.88 18.42 1.92
N ALA A 94 -3.92 18.64 2.83
CA ALA A 94 -3.14 17.57 3.44
C ALA A 94 -4.01 16.57 4.22
N LYS A 95 -5.10 17.05 4.84
CA LYS A 95 -6.08 16.20 5.51
C LYS A 95 -6.77 15.25 4.52
N ILE A 96 -7.23 15.78 3.38
CA ILE A 96 -7.85 14.97 2.33
C ILE A 96 -6.85 13.97 1.74
N GLU A 97 -5.59 14.36 1.55
CA GLU A 97 -4.52 13.48 1.06
C GLU A 97 -4.24 12.34 2.05
N TYR A 98 -4.25 12.61 3.35
CA TYR A 98 -4.11 11.58 4.37
C TYR A 98 -5.30 10.61 4.36
N GLU A 99 -6.53 11.11 4.35
CA GLU A 99 -7.75 10.29 4.24
C GLU A 99 -7.71 9.42 2.96
N GLN A 100 -7.27 9.98 1.84
CA GLN A 100 -7.13 9.24 0.58
C GLN A 100 -6.06 8.15 0.67
N SER A 101 -4.95 8.39 1.38
CA SER A 101 -3.89 7.39 1.57
C SER A 101 -4.40 6.18 2.37
N LEU A 102 -5.20 6.42 3.41
CA LEU A 102 -5.85 5.35 4.20
C LEU A 102 -6.82 4.52 3.35
N ILE A 103 -7.65 5.18 2.55
CA ILE A 103 -8.60 4.50 1.65
C ILE A 103 -7.85 3.66 0.62
N ASN A 104 -6.78 4.19 0.03
CA ASN A 104 -5.96 3.47 -0.95
C ASN A 104 -5.28 2.25 -0.31
N ALA A 105 -4.71 2.40 0.89
CA ALA A 105 -4.09 1.31 1.63
C ALA A 105 -5.09 0.18 1.93
N GLY A 106 -6.28 0.52 2.40
CA GLY A 106 -7.35 -0.46 2.64
C GLY A 106 -7.81 -1.16 1.35
N ARG A 107 -7.94 -0.42 0.26
CA ARG A 107 -8.31 -0.97 -1.04
C ARG A 107 -7.26 -1.95 -1.58
N GLU A 108 -5.98 -1.65 -1.44
CA GLU A 108 -4.89 -2.55 -1.85
C GLU A 108 -4.94 -3.87 -1.10
N VAL A 109 -5.05 -3.83 0.24
CA VAL A 109 -5.18 -5.03 1.06
C VAL A 109 -6.38 -5.87 0.64
N PHE A 110 -7.55 -5.24 0.46
CA PHE A 110 -8.76 -5.93 0.04
C PHE A 110 -8.62 -6.56 -1.35
N THR A 111 -7.96 -5.86 -2.28
CA THR A 111 -7.74 -6.35 -3.65
C THR A 111 -6.84 -7.59 -3.66
N TYR A 112 -5.70 -7.55 -2.97
CA TYR A 112 -4.77 -8.69 -2.95
C TYR A 112 -5.33 -9.86 -2.15
N LEU A 113 -6.06 -9.61 -1.07
CA LEU A 113 -6.75 -10.66 -0.32
C LEU A 113 -7.80 -11.36 -1.18
N GLY A 114 -8.61 -10.60 -1.93
CA GLY A 114 -9.58 -11.14 -2.88
C GLY A 114 -8.93 -11.94 -4.00
N ALA A 115 -7.80 -11.45 -4.54
CA ALA A 115 -7.02 -12.16 -5.55
C ALA A 115 -6.47 -13.51 -5.02
N CYS A 116 -5.91 -13.52 -3.81
CA CYS A 116 -5.45 -14.76 -3.16
C CYS A 116 -6.60 -15.77 -3.00
N ASN A 117 -7.74 -15.34 -2.49
CA ASN A 117 -8.92 -16.21 -2.32
C ASN A 117 -9.44 -16.74 -3.67
N THR A 118 -9.41 -15.93 -4.71
CA THR A 118 -9.77 -16.35 -6.07
C THR A 118 -8.81 -17.43 -6.60
N CYS A 119 -7.51 -17.28 -6.38
CA CYS A 119 -6.52 -18.30 -6.76
C CYS A 119 -6.73 -19.61 -6.00
N LEU A 120 -7.09 -19.55 -4.70
CA LEU A 120 -7.42 -20.75 -3.92
C LEU A 120 -8.66 -21.47 -4.46
N ALA A 121 -9.71 -20.74 -4.83
CA ALA A 121 -10.90 -21.32 -5.46
C ALA A 121 -10.58 -21.95 -6.83
N LYS A 122 -9.75 -21.32 -7.66
CA LYS A 122 -9.28 -21.88 -8.93
C LYS A 122 -8.62 -23.25 -8.77
N LYS A 123 -7.87 -23.47 -7.67
CA LYS A 123 -7.15 -24.73 -7.41
C LYS A 123 -8.09 -25.94 -7.42
N GLU A 124 -9.24 -25.87 -6.75
CA GLU A 124 -10.20 -26.96 -6.71
C GLU A 124 -10.73 -27.33 -8.10
N HIS A 125 -11.06 -26.32 -8.89
CA HIS A 125 -11.51 -26.52 -10.28
C HIS A 125 -10.41 -27.10 -11.19
N ARG A 126 -9.15 -26.72 -10.98
CA ARG A 126 -8.01 -27.25 -11.73
C ARG A 126 -7.76 -28.74 -11.45
N VAL A 127 -7.93 -29.17 -10.20
CA VAL A 127 -7.80 -30.60 -9.86
C VAL A 127 -8.84 -31.42 -10.65
N VAL A 128 -10.11 -31.02 -10.63
CA VAL A 128 -11.19 -31.70 -11.36
C VAL A 128 -10.93 -31.65 -12.87
N GLN A 129 -10.47 -30.54 -13.41
CA GLN A 129 -10.11 -30.41 -14.83
C GLN A 129 -9.03 -31.40 -15.23
N ILE A 130 -7.92 -31.47 -14.47
CA ILE A 130 -6.81 -32.39 -14.78
C ILE A 130 -7.25 -33.84 -14.71
N GLU A 131 -8.03 -34.22 -13.68
CA GLU A 131 -8.57 -35.59 -13.59
C GLU A 131 -9.43 -35.95 -14.81
N SER A 132 -10.27 -35.02 -15.25
CA SER A 132 -11.11 -35.21 -16.43
C SER A 132 -10.29 -35.38 -17.71
N LEU A 133 -9.26 -34.54 -17.89
CA LEU A 133 -8.35 -34.62 -19.03
C LEU A 133 -7.49 -35.88 -19.03
N LEU A 134 -7.03 -36.34 -17.86
CA LEU A 134 -6.35 -37.64 -17.73
C LEU A 134 -7.26 -38.81 -18.18
N LYS A 135 -8.53 -38.77 -17.82
CA LYS A 135 -9.53 -39.75 -18.29
C LYS A 135 -9.71 -39.64 -19.81
N ALA A 136 -9.80 -38.41 -20.34
CA ALA A 136 -9.93 -38.18 -21.78
C ALA A 136 -8.75 -38.75 -22.56
N VAL A 137 -7.51 -38.50 -22.12
CA VAL A 137 -6.30 -39.09 -22.74
C VAL A 137 -6.33 -40.60 -22.69
N LYS A 138 -6.74 -41.19 -21.55
CA LYS A 138 -6.85 -42.67 -21.41
C LYS A 138 -7.87 -43.24 -22.38
N TYR A 139 -9.03 -42.62 -22.50
CA TYR A 139 -10.11 -43.10 -23.39
C TYR A 139 -9.74 -42.93 -24.87
N SER A 140 -9.18 -41.79 -25.28
CA SER A 140 -8.73 -41.54 -26.65
C SER A 140 -7.68 -42.58 -27.07
N ARG A 141 -6.75 -42.91 -26.17
CA ARG A 141 -5.75 -43.96 -26.42
C ARG A 141 -6.39 -45.35 -26.59
N SER A 142 -7.37 -45.69 -25.75
CA SER A 142 -8.10 -46.96 -25.84
C SER A 142 -8.91 -47.05 -27.15
N LEU A 143 -9.59 -45.96 -27.54
CA LEU A 143 -10.34 -45.89 -28.80
C LEU A 143 -9.42 -46.00 -30.01
N MET A 144 -8.24 -45.37 -29.97
CA MET A 144 -7.25 -45.51 -31.04
C MET A 144 -6.76 -46.96 -31.19
N MET A 145 -6.50 -47.67 -30.06
CA MET A 145 -6.08 -49.06 -30.10
C MET A 145 -7.18 -49.99 -30.70
N ASN A 146 -8.45 -49.61 -30.54
CA ASN A 146 -9.59 -50.33 -31.11
C ASN A 146 -9.96 -49.87 -32.54
N GLY A 147 -9.17 -48.98 -33.15
CA GLY A 147 -9.40 -48.48 -34.48
C GLY A 147 -10.56 -47.49 -34.60
N SER A 148 -11.11 -46.99 -33.47
CA SER A 148 -12.24 -46.05 -33.40
C SER A 148 -11.85 -44.59 -33.25
N ALA A 149 -10.57 -44.28 -33.08
CA ALA A 149 -10.04 -42.91 -33.00
C ALA A 149 -8.69 -42.81 -33.75
N THR A 150 -8.36 -41.63 -34.20
CA THR A 150 -7.11 -41.31 -34.89
C THR A 150 -5.99 -40.95 -33.88
N TYR A 151 -4.74 -41.08 -34.29
CA TYR A 151 -3.60 -40.62 -33.49
C TYR A 151 -3.67 -39.12 -33.17
N LEU A 152 -4.25 -38.34 -34.07
CA LEU A 152 -4.42 -36.90 -33.93
C LEU A 152 -5.32 -36.54 -32.72
N GLU A 153 -6.36 -37.31 -32.49
CA GLU A 153 -7.25 -37.11 -31.32
C GLU A 153 -6.53 -37.39 -30.00
N VAL A 154 -5.65 -38.38 -29.96
CA VAL A 154 -4.81 -38.66 -28.79
C VAL A 154 -3.83 -37.53 -28.55
N LEU A 155 -3.28 -36.96 -29.65
CA LEU A 155 -2.34 -35.84 -29.56
C LEU A 155 -3.03 -34.56 -29.00
N TYR A 156 -4.22 -34.23 -29.49
CA TYR A 156 -5.03 -33.12 -28.95
C TYR A 156 -5.37 -33.32 -27.47
N ALA A 157 -5.80 -34.50 -27.06
CA ALA A 157 -6.08 -34.78 -25.65
C ALA A 157 -4.84 -34.60 -24.75
N ASN A 158 -3.65 -35.01 -25.23
CA ASN A 158 -2.39 -34.75 -24.51
C ASN A 158 -2.02 -33.29 -24.49
N GLN A 159 -2.23 -32.54 -25.56
CA GLN A 159 -1.98 -31.09 -25.62
C GLN A 159 -2.87 -30.34 -24.61
N ASP A 160 -4.15 -30.68 -24.54
CA ASP A 160 -5.10 -30.11 -23.58
C ASP A 160 -4.68 -30.41 -22.13
N LEU A 161 -4.23 -31.62 -21.85
CA LEU A 161 -3.73 -31.99 -20.53
C LEU A 161 -2.48 -31.19 -20.17
N LEU A 162 -1.52 -31.05 -21.08
CA LEU A 162 -0.31 -30.24 -20.87
C LEU A 162 -0.66 -28.76 -20.66
N GLY A 163 -1.62 -28.23 -21.42
CA GLY A 163 -2.14 -26.88 -21.25
C GLY A 163 -2.73 -26.65 -19.86
N ALA A 164 -3.55 -27.60 -19.37
CA ALA A 164 -4.12 -27.54 -18.04
C ALA A 164 -3.03 -27.62 -16.94
N GLN A 165 -2.03 -28.49 -17.10
CA GLN A 165 -0.90 -28.60 -16.17
C GLN A 165 -0.07 -27.30 -16.12
N ASN A 166 0.20 -26.66 -17.25
CA ASN A 166 0.87 -25.37 -17.30
C ASN A 166 0.03 -24.27 -16.63
N SER A 167 -1.29 -24.33 -16.78
CA SER A 167 -2.19 -23.39 -16.11
C SER A 167 -2.13 -23.49 -14.60
N VAL A 168 -1.94 -24.68 -14.02
CA VAL A 168 -1.72 -24.85 -12.57
C VAL A 168 -0.46 -24.13 -12.10
N ILE A 169 0.63 -24.19 -12.88
CA ILE A 169 1.89 -23.53 -12.55
C ILE A 169 1.69 -22.01 -12.59
N SER A 170 0.97 -21.51 -13.59
CA SER A 170 0.66 -20.09 -13.72
C SER A 170 -0.23 -19.57 -12.59
N ASP A 171 -1.28 -20.35 -12.22
CA ASP A 171 -2.17 -20.02 -11.10
C ASP A 171 -1.39 -19.99 -9.77
N TRP A 172 -0.43 -20.88 -9.58
CA TRP A 172 0.43 -20.89 -8.40
C TRP A 172 1.38 -19.70 -8.35
N LEU A 173 1.95 -19.31 -9.49
CA LEU A 173 2.78 -18.11 -9.60
C LEU A 173 1.95 -16.85 -9.26
N GLU A 174 0.75 -16.73 -9.85
CA GLU A 174 -0.19 -15.63 -9.56
C GLU A 174 -0.51 -15.55 -8.07
N PHE A 175 -0.81 -16.68 -7.42
CA PHE A 175 -1.05 -16.74 -5.98
C PHE A 175 0.16 -16.24 -5.18
N SER A 176 1.36 -16.72 -5.51
CA SER A 176 2.59 -16.33 -4.82
C SER A 176 2.89 -14.84 -4.95
N GLN A 177 2.69 -14.27 -6.13
CA GLN A 177 2.84 -12.83 -6.38
C GLN A 177 1.82 -12.01 -5.58
N ASN A 178 0.55 -12.43 -5.57
CA ASN A 178 -0.50 -11.77 -4.79
C ASN A 178 -0.23 -11.86 -3.28
N LEU A 179 0.31 -12.98 -2.79
CA LEU A 179 0.66 -13.16 -1.39
C LEU A 179 1.80 -12.21 -0.96
N VAL A 180 2.83 -12.06 -1.80
CA VAL A 180 3.92 -11.10 -1.55
C VAL A 180 3.37 -9.66 -1.57
N SER A 181 2.52 -9.33 -2.53
CA SER A 181 1.88 -8.01 -2.62
C SER A 181 0.98 -7.74 -1.42
N LEU A 182 0.24 -8.74 -0.94
CA LEU A 182 -0.56 -8.64 0.29
C LEU A 182 0.33 -8.38 1.51
N TYR A 183 1.46 -9.10 1.63
CA TYR A 183 2.43 -8.87 2.71
C TYR A 183 2.96 -7.43 2.71
N LEU A 184 3.31 -6.90 1.54
CA LEU A 184 3.76 -5.50 1.40
C LEU A 184 2.62 -4.51 1.70
N ALA A 185 1.40 -4.79 1.25
CA ALA A 185 0.22 -3.96 1.51
C ALA A 185 -0.14 -3.90 3.01
N LEU A 186 0.19 -4.94 3.77
CA LEU A 186 0.05 -4.97 5.24
C LEU A 186 1.21 -4.26 5.97
N GLY A 187 2.11 -3.59 5.25
CA GLY A 187 3.26 -2.91 5.85
C GLY A 187 4.43 -3.84 6.19
N GLY A 188 4.43 -5.06 5.64
CA GLY A 188 5.54 -5.98 5.79
C GLY A 188 6.81 -5.45 5.11
N GLY A 189 7.99 -5.81 5.66
CA GLY A 189 9.30 -5.35 5.16
C GLY A 189 9.77 -4.01 5.73
N ALA A 190 8.94 -3.27 6.47
CA ALA A 190 9.35 -2.05 7.15
C ALA A 190 10.27 -2.29 8.38
N GLU A 191 10.36 -3.51 8.84
CA GLU A 191 11.15 -3.92 10.03
C GLU A 191 12.60 -4.32 9.69
N ILE A 192 12.94 -4.39 8.41
CA ILE A 192 14.33 -4.69 8.00
C ILE A 192 15.14 -3.40 8.09
N ARG A 193 15.75 -3.18 9.26
CA ARG A 193 16.83 -2.23 9.50
C ARG A 193 18.12 -2.97 9.72
#